data_13db6737f36120b96c8da5a4d0ef3bd5
#
_entry.id   13db6737f36120b96c8da5a4d0ef3bd5
#
_cell.length_a   1.000
_cell.length_b   1.000
_cell.length_c   1.000
_cell.angle_alpha   90.00
_cell.angle_beta   90.00
_cell.angle_gamma   90.00
#
_symmetry.space_group_name_H-M   'P 1'
#
loop_
_entity.id
_entity.type
_entity.pdbx_description
1 polymer ?
#
loop_
_entity_poly.entity_id
_entity_poly.type
_entity_poly.pdbx_seq_one_letter_code
_entity_poly.pdbx_strand_id
1 'polypeptide(L)'
;ETVVREGDPVITINSNKEQVNRFVDFYLADLQKDAEQHYQFVLKNEALLTGEFDLLGFPVSFYLYFDPFVMANGNIQLKAKSLSIGALGLPINQVLKMIQNNSEIPEWIDIQPKEEMIILRLDQFELKNGMFFRADKINLVDNEIQLNVYLPE
;
A
#
# COMPACT_ATOMS: atom_id res chain seq x y z
N GLU A 1 10.70 -5.92 13.06
CA GLU A 1 11.08 -4.83 13.94
C GLU A 1 11.29 -3.54 13.16
N THR A 2 10.77 -2.45 13.68
CA THR A 2 10.84 -1.16 13.01
C THR A 2 11.98 -0.34 13.58
N VAL A 3 12.89 0.09 12.71
CA VAL A 3 14.01 0.93 13.10
C VAL A 3 13.72 2.36 12.66
N VAL A 4 13.75 3.29 13.61
CA VAL A 4 13.68 4.71 13.30
C VAL A 4 15.10 5.16 13.01
N ARG A 5 15.31 5.61 11.78
CA ARG A 5 16.61 6.11 11.36
C ARG A 5 16.62 7.63 11.41
N GLU A 6 17.67 8.17 11.97
CA GLU A 6 17.85 9.60 12.10
C GLU A 6 18.89 10.09 11.08
N GLY A 7 18.89 11.37 10.83
CA GLY A 7 19.79 11.99 9.91
C GLY A 7 19.05 12.74 8.81
N ASP A 8 19.79 13.49 8.04
CA ASP A 8 19.20 14.29 6.97
C ASP A 8 19.05 13.45 5.69
N PRO A 9 17.94 13.61 4.98
CA PRO A 9 17.81 12.96 3.68
C PRO A 9 18.78 13.54 2.67
N VAL A 10 19.19 12.73 1.71
CA VAL A 10 20.04 13.20 0.60
C VAL A 10 19.22 13.63 -0.60
N ILE A 11 17.98 13.15 -0.71
CA ILE A 11 17.07 13.51 -1.79
C ILE A 11 15.68 13.64 -1.19
N THR A 12 14.99 14.71 -1.53
CA THR A 12 13.59 14.89 -1.21
C THR A 12 12.80 14.84 -2.51
N ILE A 13 11.81 13.95 -2.56
CA ILE A 13 10.97 13.75 -3.72
C ILE A 13 9.59 14.32 -3.42
N ASN A 14 9.18 15.32 -4.20
CA ASN A 14 7.84 15.87 -4.14
C ASN A 14 7.05 15.28 -5.30
N SER A 15 5.92 14.67 -4.97
CA SER A 15 5.08 14.00 -5.94
C SER A 15 3.61 14.38 -5.73
N ASN A 16 2.75 13.78 -6.49
CA ASN A 16 1.31 13.99 -6.41
C ASN A 16 0.57 12.68 -6.72
N LYS A 17 -0.74 12.69 -6.60
CA LYS A 17 -1.54 11.47 -6.80
C LYS A 17 -1.37 10.89 -8.19
N GLU A 18 -1.38 11.74 -9.21
CA GLU A 18 -1.27 11.26 -10.59
C GLU A 18 0.05 10.55 -10.83
N GLN A 19 1.15 11.12 -10.33
CA GLN A 19 2.47 10.51 -10.51
C GLN A 19 2.60 9.21 -9.73
N VAL A 20 2.13 9.19 -8.49
CA VAL A 20 2.16 7.97 -7.68
C VAL A 20 1.29 6.89 -8.30
N ASN A 21 0.10 7.26 -8.78
CA ASN A 21 -0.79 6.29 -9.41
C ASN A 21 -0.15 5.65 -10.65
N ARG A 22 0.53 6.43 -11.48
CA ARG A 22 1.24 5.88 -12.64
C ARG A 22 2.36 4.92 -12.25
N PHE A 23 3.12 5.29 -11.21
CA PHE A 23 4.18 4.41 -10.71
C PHE A 23 3.60 3.11 -10.16
N VAL A 24 2.55 3.19 -9.37
CA VAL A 24 1.93 2.01 -8.77
C VAL A 24 1.32 1.11 -9.83
N ASP A 25 0.67 1.68 -10.85
CA ASP A 25 0.12 0.89 -11.95
C ASP A 25 1.22 0.11 -12.66
N PHE A 26 2.34 0.74 -12.93
CA PHE A 26 3.49 0.09 -13.55
C PHE A 26 4.05 -1.02 -12.66
N TYR A 27 4.23 -0.72 -11.37
CA TYR A 27 4.78 -1.67 -10.41
C TYR A 27 3.87 -2.89 -10.25
N LEU A 28 2.56 -2.67 -10.08
CA LEU A 28 1.61 -3.76 -9.91
C LEU A 28 1.48 -4.61 -11.17
N ALA A 29 1.51 -3.98 -12.34
CA ALA A 29 1.46 -4.74 -13.60
C ALA A 29 2.64 -5.69 -13.71
N ASP A 30 3.83 -5.24 -13.33
CA ASP A 30 5.03 -6.09 -13.36
C ASP A 30 4.97 -7.19 -12.28
N LEU A 31 4.56 -6.81 -11.07
CA LEU A 31 4.47 -7.75 -9.95
C LEU A 31 3.46 -8.87 -10.22
N GLN A 32 2.36 -8.57 -10.89
CA GLN A 32 1.23 -9.48 -11.10
C GLN A 32 1.18 -10.11 -12.49
N LYS A 33 2.19 -9.90 -13.32
CA LYS A 33 2.12 -10.32 -14.72
C LYS A 33 1.82 -11.81 -14.92
N ASP A 34 2.24 -12.66 -13.99
CA ASP A 34 2.02 -14.11 -14.04
C ASP A 34 0.94 -14.58 -13.06
N ALA A 35 0.28 -13.65 -12.37
CA ALA A 35 -0.74 -13.99 -11.39
C ALA A 35 -2.11 -14.13 -12.05
N GLU A 36 -2.92 -15.05 -11.53
CA GLU A 36 -4.31 -15.21 -12.00
C GLU A 36 -5.20 -14.07 -11.52
N GLN A 37 -4.92 -13.54 -10.32
CA GLN A 37 -5.68 -12.45 -9.74
C GLN A 37 -4.89 -11.16 -9.82
N HIS A 38 -5.56 -10.09 -10.21
CA HIS A 38 -4.94 -8.79 -10.35
C HIS A 38 -5.62 -7.79 -9.45
N TYR A 39 -4.80 -7.03 -8.71
CA TYR A 39 -5.26 -5.96 -7.85
C TYR A 39 -4.91 -4.63 -8.49
N GLN A 40 -5.71 -3.61 -8.20
CA GLN A 40 -5.42 -2.24 -8.57
C GLN A 40 -5.44 -1.37 -7.33
N PHE A 41 -4.57 -0.39 -7.29
CA PHE A 41 -4.49 0.54 -6.18
C PHE A 41 -4.41 1.96 -6.73
N VAL A 42 -5.32 2.83 -6.31
CA VAL A 42 -5.37 4.19 -6.81
C VAL A 42 -5.58 5.17 -5.66
N LEU A 43 -4.88 6.30 -5.72
CA LEU A 43 -5.06 7.40 -4.78
C LEU A 43 -6.02 8.43 -5.40
N LYS A 44 -7.06 8.75 -4.66
CA LYS A 44 -8.00 9.83 -4.95
C LYS A 44 -8.08 10.69 -3.69
N ASN A 45 -9.27 10.99 -3.18
CA ASN A 45 -9.39 11.58 -1.85
C ASN A 45 -9.13 10.56 -0.75
N GLU A 46 -9.14 9.29 -1.13
CA GLU A 46 -8.83 8.14 -0.29
C GLU A 46 -7.97 7.20 -1.10
N ALA A 47 -7.33 6.23 -0.45
CA ALA A 47 -6.66 5.15 -1.16
C ALA A 47 -7.69 4.05 -1.42
N LEU A 48 -7.72 3.54 -2.65
CA LEU A 48 -8.68 2.51 -3.05
C LEU A 48 -7.94 1.30 -3.59
N LEU A 49 -8.16 0.15 -2.94
CA LEU A 49 -7.68 -1.14 -3.42
C LEU A 49 -8.86 -1.90 -4.00
N THR A 50 -8.73 -2.33 -5.25
CA THR A 50 -9.74 -3.15 -5.90
C THR A 50 -9.15 -4.47 -6.31
N GLY A 51 -9.97 -5.49 -6.33
CA GLY A 51 -9.58 -6.82 -6.76
C GLY A 51 -10.79 -7.70 -6.93
N GLU A 52 -10.51 -8.97 -7.20
CA GLU A 52 -11.55 -9.95 -7.46
C GLU A 52 -11.15 -11.27 -6.80
N PHE A 53 -12.10 -11.89 -6.12
CA PHE A 53 -11.95 -13.23 -5.56
C PHE A 53 -12.81 -14.21 -6.33
N ASP A 54 -12.33 -15.44 -6.45
CA ASP A 54 -13.11 -16.55 -6.94
C ASP A 54 -13.71 -17.27 -5.72
N LEU A 55 -14.99 -17.07 -5.48
CA LEU A 55 -15.71 -17.71 -4.39
C LEU A 55 -16.68 -18.73 -4.96
N LEU A 56 -16.42 -20.01 -4.70
CA LEU A 56 -17.26 -21.13 -5.13
C LEU A 56 -17.51 -21.10 -6.66
N GLY A 57 -16.49 -20.73 -7.43
CA GLY A 57 -16.59 -20.66 -8.89
C GLY A 57 -17.15 -19.36 -9.43
N PHE A 58 -17.47 -18.38 -8.57
CA PHE A 58 -17.99 -17.09 -8.99
C PHE A 58 -16.99 -15.98 -8.71
N PRO A 59 -16.71 -15.09 -9.68
CA PRO A 59 -15.86 -13.94 -9.44
C PRO A 59 -16.63 -12.89 -8.61
N VAL A 60 -16.01 -12.42 -7.54
CA VAL A 60 -16.58 -11.40 -6.66
C VAL A 60 -15.59 -10.25 -6.57
N SER A 61 -16.02 -9.07 -7.00
CA SER A 61 -15.19 -7.87 -6.94
C SER A 61 -15.35 -7.17 -5.61
N PHE A 62 -14.25 -6.60 -5.11
CA PHE A 62 -14.28 -5.81 -3.88
C PHE A 62 -13.63 -4.44 -4.11
N TYR A 63 -14.06 -3.47 -3.31
CA TYR A 63 -13.54 -2.10 -3.30
C TYR A 63 -13.26 -1.76 -1.84
N LEU A 64 -11.99 -1.67 -1.49
CA LEU A 64 -11.57 -1.43 -0.11
C LEU A 64 -10.90 -0.07 -0.01
N TYR A 65 -11.45 0.80 0.83
CA TYR A 65 -11.01 2.18 0.98
C TYR A 65 -10.17 2.34 2.25
N PHE A 66 -9.09 3.11 2.13
CA PHE A 66 -8.17 3.35 3.25
C PHE A 66 -7.87 4.82 3.39
N ASP A 67 -7.57 5.24 4.62
CA ASP A 67 -6.93 6.51 4.89
C ASP A 67 -5.44 6.27 5.10
N PRO A 68 -4.57 6.97 4.38
CA PRO A 68 -3.12 6.82 4.57
C PRO A 68 -2.60 7.76 5.66
N PHE A 69 -1.68 7.26 6.47
CA PHE A 69 -1.01 8.02 7.52
C PHE A 69 0.49 7.77 7.46
N VAL A 70 1.27 8.83 7.62
CA VAL A 70 2.72 8.71 7.75
C VAL A 70 3.03 8.34 9.20
N MET A 71 3.76 7.26 9.39
CA MET A 71 4.15 6.81 10.73
C MET A 71 5.43 7.50 11.17
N ALA A 72 5.67 7.50 12.48
CA ALA A 72 6.85 8.15 13.06
C ALA A 72 8.17 7.61 12.49
N ASN A 73 8.17 6.33 12.10
CA ASN A 73 9.35 5.68 11.50
C ASN A 73 9.48 5.89 9.99
N GLY A 74 8.57 6.65 9.38
CA GLY A 74 8.58 6.89 7.95
C GLY A 74 7.85 5.84 7.12
N ASN A 75 7.29 4.82 7.74
CA ASN A 75 6.43 3.87 7.06
C ASN A 75 5.04 4.48 6.84
N ILE A 76 4.23 3.84 6.02
CA ILE A 76 2.89 4.32 5.71
C ILE A 76 1.86 3.34 6.25
N GLN A 77 0.93 3.84 7.06
CA GLN A 77 -0.20 3.06 7.53
C GLN A 77 -1.41 3.34 6.64
N LEU A 78 -1.97 2.28 6.07
CA LEU A 78 -3.23 2.35 5.33
C LEU A 78 -4.31 1.77 6.23
N LYS A 79 -5.10 2.64 6.84
CA LYS A 79 -6.15 2.23 7.76
C LYS A 79 -7.44 2.04 6.99
N ALA A 80 -7.99 0.83 7.02
CA ALA A 80 -9.22 0.53 6.31
C ALA A 80 -10.40 1.28 6.92
N LYS A 81 -11.24 1.87 6.08
CA LYS A 81 -12.39 2.64 6.54
C LYS A 81 -13.72 2.14 5.99
N SER A 82 -13.76 1.57 4.81
CA SER A 82 -15.00 1.05 4.25
C SER A 82 -14.71 0.00 3.18
N LEU A 83 -15.68 -0.86 2.98
CA LEU A 83 -15.59 -1.98 2.04
C LEU A 83 -16.91 -2.14 1.30
N SER A 84 -16.81 -2.32 -0.02
CA SER A 84 -17.94 -2.73 -0.85
C SER A 84 -17.56 -4.05 -1.52
N ILE A 85 -18.36 -5.10 -1.32
CA ILE A 85 -18.08 -6.43 -1.87
C ILE A 85 -19.39 -7.11 -2.30
N GLY A 86 -20.01 -6.58 -3.35
CA GLY A 86 -21.26 -7.14 -3.86
C GLY A 86 -22.30 -7.30 -2.76
N ALA A 87 -22.98 -8.43 -2.74
CA ALA A 87 -24.04 -8.73 -1.79
C ALA A 87 -23.61 -9.62 -0.62
N LEU A 88 -22.31 -9.88 -0.48
CA LEU A 88 -21.84 -10.91 0.46
C LEU A 88 -21.75 -10.45 1.91
N GLY A 89 -21.60 -9.16 2.16
CA GLY A 89 -21.53 -8.64 3.53
C GLY A 89 -20.33 -9.14 4.33
N LEU A 90 -19.22 -9.43 3.68
CA LEU A 90 -18.01 -9.88 4.37
C LEU A 90 -17.37 -8.72 5.15
N PRO A 91 -16.84 -8.97 6.37
CA PRO A 91 -16.17 -7.92 7.12
C PRO A 91 -14.78 -7.63 6.55
N ILE A 92 -14.28 -6.43 6.84
CA ILE A 92 -12.98 -5.96 6.32
C ILE A 92 -11.85 -6.92 6.70
N ASN A 93 -11.81 -7.37 7.95
CA ASN A 93 -10.73 -8.26 8.40
C ASN A 93 -10.71 -9.56 7.60
N GLN A 94 -11.86 -10.07 7.20
CA GLN A 94 -11.91 -11.30 6.40
C GLN A 94 -11.40 -11.07 4.98
N VAL A 95 -11.76 -9.94 4.36
CA VAL A 95 -11.26 -9.60 3.02
C VAL A 95 -9.74 -9.44 3.05
N LEU A 96 -9.21 -8.76 4.06
CA LEU A 96 -7.76 -8.62 4.20
C LEU A 96 -7.07 -9.97 4.39
N LYS A 97 -7.68 -10.86 5.15
CA LYS A 97 -7.16 -12.22 5.35
C LYS A 97 -7.15 -13.00 4.04
N MET A 98 -8.18 -12.84 3.22
CA MET A 98 -8.26 -13.49 1.91
C MET A 98 -7.16 -12.97 0.98
N ILE A 99 -6.91 -11.67 0.96
CA ILE A 99 -5.82 -11.09 0.17
C ILE A 99 -4.49 -11.67 0.64
N GLN A 100 -4.25 -11.69 1.94
CA GLN A 100 -3.02 -12.22 2.52
C GLN A 100 -2.78 -13.67 2.15
N ASN A 101 -3.82 -14.50 2.14
CA ASN A 101 -3.71 -15.93 1.90
C ASN A 101 -3.67 -16.32 0.42
N ASN A 102 -4.24 -15.49 -0.45
CA ASN A 102 -4.41 -15.83 -1.87
C ASN A 102 -3.42 -15.12 -2.79
N SER A 103 -2.49 -14.36 -2.22
CA SER A 103 -1.57 -13.56 -3.01
C SER A 103 -0.13 -13.76 -2.53
N GLU A 104 0.81 -13.65 -3.46
CA GLU A 104 2.21 -13.54 -3.09
C GLU A 104 2.46 -12.07 -2.75
N ILE A 105 2.69 -11.81 -1.47
CA ILE A 105 2.83 -10.45 -0.97
C ILE A 105 4.30 -10.15 -0.71
N PRO A 106 4.87 -9.08 -1.28
CA PRO A 106 6.24 -8.66 -0.97
C PRO A 106 6.41 -8.35 0.52
N GLU A 107 7.62 -8.51 1.04
CA GLU A 107 7.89 -8.30 2.48
C GLU A 107 7.60 -6.89 2.95
N TRP A 108 7.69 -5.91 2.07
CA TRP A 108 7.45 -4.51 2.44
C TRP A 108 5.96 -4.17 2.55
N ILE A 109 5.07 -5.08 2.15
CA ILE A 109 3.62 -4.91 2.32
C ILE A 109 3.18 -5.83 3.46
N ASP A 110 2.83 -5.25 4.59
CA ASP A 110 2.45 -5.97 5.79
C ASP A 110 0.94 -5.84 6.01
N ILE A 111 0.20 -6.91 5.69
CA ILE A 111 -1.25 -6.92 5.86
C ILE A 111 -1.55 -7.39 7.27
N GLN A 112 -2.32 -6.59 8.01
CA GLN A 112 -2.73 -6.87 9.38
C GLN A 112 -4.26 -6.93 9.47
N PRO A 113 -4.85 -8.10 9.20
CA PRO A 113 -6.31 -8.22 9.13
C PRO A 113 -7.02 -7.88 10.43
N LYS A 114 -6.47 -8.30 11.55
CA LYS A 114 -7.08 -8.07 12.87
C LYS A 114 -7.18 -6.58 13.19
N GLU A 115 -6.18 -5.80 12.83
CA GLU A 115 -6.13 -4.36 13.03
C GLU A 115 -6.81 -3.60 11.90
N GLU A 116 -7.26 -4.30 10.85
CA GLU A 116 -7.91 -3.73 9.69
C GLU A 116 -7.06 -2.67 9.01
N MET A 117 -5.78 -3.01 8.77
CA MET A 117 -4.86 -2.08 8.14
C MET A 117 -3.77 -2.81 7.33
N ILE A 118 -3.12 -2.05 6.48
CA ILE A 118 -1.93 -2.48 5.75
C ILE A 118 -0.82 -1.49 6.08
N ILE A 119 0.34 -2.01 6.43
CA ILE A 119 1.53 -1.18 6.63
C ILE A 119 2.43 -1.32 5.41
N LEU A 120 2.74 -0.21 4.77
CA LEU A 120 3.75 -0.18 3.72
C LEU A 120 5.09 0.09 4.40
N ARG A 121 5.89 -0.94 4.52
CA ARG A 121 7.14 -0.91 5.25
C ARG A 121 8.27 -0.44 4.34
N LEU A 122 8.40 0.86 4.21
CA LEU A 122 9.43 1.45 3.37
C LEU A 122 10.83 1.14 3.89
N ASP A 123 10.95 0.84 5.19
CA ASP A 123 12.20 0.40 5.80
C ASP A 123 12.66 -0.99 5.30
N GLN A 124 11.74 -1.77 4.72
CA GLN A 124 12.03 -3.07 4.12
C GLN A 124 12.23 -2.99 2.61
N PHE A 125 11.98 -1.84 2.02
CA PHE A 125 12.13 -1.62 0.58
C PHE A 125 13.49 -0.98 0.34
N GLU A 126 14.52 -1.79 0.11
CA GLU A 126 15.88 -1.31 -0.08
C GLU A 126 16.16 -0.98 -1.53
N LEU A 127 16.81 0.15 -1.73
CA LEU A 127 17.39 0.52 -3.00
C LEU A 127 18.80 -0.05 -3.11
N LYS A 128 19.40 0.09 -4.30
CA LYS A 128 20.80 -0.28 -4.49
C LYS A 128 21.68 0.45 -3.48
N ASN A 129 22.71 -0.23 -3.00
CA ASN A 129 23.68 0.34 -2.07
C ASN A 129 23.11 0.65 -0.69
N GLY A 130 21.99 0.02 -0.31
CA GLY A 130 21.43 0.16 1.02
C GLY A 130 20.70 1.47 1.27
N MET A 131 20.49 2.29 0.25
CA MET A 131 19.66 3.48 0.40
C MET A 131 18.21 3.07 0.68
N PHE A 132 17.49 3.90 1.40
CA PHE A 132 16.12 3.60 1.79
C PHE A 132 15.25 4.84 1.79
N PHE A 133 13.93 4.61 1.75
CA PHE A 133 12.94 5.67 1.76
C PHE A 133 12.30 5.84 3.12
N ARG A 134 11.85 7.07 3.39
CA ARG A 134 10.87 7.34 4.43
C ARG A 134 9.82 8.27 3.85
N ALA A 135 8.55 8.01 4.17
CA ALA A 135 7.51 8.96 3.86
C ALA A 135 7.62 10.14 4.82
N ASP A 136 7.41 11.34 4.31
CA ASP A 136 7.44 12.55 5.10
C ASP A 136 6.05 13.19 5.17
N LYS A 137 5.33 13.20 4.06
CA LYS A 137 4.02 13.83 3.99
C LYS A 137 3.12 13.12 2.99
N ILE A 138 1.89 12.86 3.38
CA ILE A 138 0.85 12.39 2.48
C ILE A 138 -0.41 13.20 2.79
N ASN A 139 -0.80 14.06 1.86
CA ASN A 139 -2.03 14.84 1.95
C ASN A 139 -2.78 14.69 0.64
N LEU A 140 -3.79 13.82 0.63
CA LEU A 140 -4.52 13.52 -0.60
C LEU A 140 -5.44 14.66 -1.01
N VAL A 141 -5.94 15.45 -0.05
CA VAL A 141 -6.81 16.59 -0.34
C VAL A 141 -6.03 17.68 -1.06
N ASP A 142 -4.85 18.02 -0.55
CA ASP A 142 -4.00 19.05 -1.13
C ASP A 142 -3.09 18.51 -2.24
N ASN A 143 -3.18 17.20 -2.52
CA ASN A 143 -2.41 16.52 -3.56
C ASN A 143 -0.90 16.67 -3.38
N GLU A 144 -0.46 16.50 -2.13
CA GLU A 144 0.96 16.59 -1.77
C GLU A 144 1.44 15.27 -1.21
N ILE A 145 2.46 14.69 -1.85
CA ILE A 145 3.09 13.46 -1.39
C ILE A 145 4.60 13.69 -1.41
N GLN A 146 5.22 13.54 -0.26
CA GLN A 146 6.66 13.78 -0.12
C GLN A 146 7.35 12.57 0.47
N LEU A 147 8.40 12.13 -0.20
CA LEU A 147 9.26 11.04 0.25
C LEU A 147 10.70 11.55 0.37
N ASN A 148 11.43 11.01 1.30
CA ASN A 148 12.83 11.31 1.47
C ASN A 148 13.65 10.04 1.25
N VAL A 149 14.84 10.21 0.66
CA VAL A 149 15.81 9.14 0.45
C VAL A 149 16.98 9.35 1.39
N TYR A 150 17.41 8.30 2.05
CA TYR A 150 18.50 8.32 3.03
C TYR A 150 19.62 7.38 2.61
N LEU A 151 20.82 7.73 3.01
CA LEU A 151 21.97 6.84 2.85
C LEU A 151 21.99 5.81 3.98
N PRO A 152 22.60 4.64 3.74
CA PRO A 152 22.81 3.66 4.81
C PRO A 152 23.80 4.23 5.85
N GLU A 153 23.66 3.77 7.07
CA GLU A 153 24.62 4.11 8.13
C GLU A 153 25.91 3.35 7.96
#